data_95a9f8fc85355a4b5dc63c7991a802db
#
_entry.id   95a9f8fc85355a4b5dc63c7991a802db
#
_cell.length_a   1.000
_cell.length_b   1.000
_cell.length_c   1.000
_cell.angle_alpha   90.00
_cell.angle_beta   90.00
_cell.angle_gamma   90.00
#
_symmetry.space_group_name_H-M   'P 1'
#
loop_
_entity.id
_entity.type
_entity.pdbx_description
1 polymer ?
#
loop_
_entity_poly.entity_id
_entity_poly.type
_entity_poly.pdbx_seq_one_letter_code
_entity_poly.pdbx_strand_id
1 'polypeptide(L)'
;MNKRGQVVIFVIVAIAIVGVLAAVFLFPRVREGVTGTEFSPNSFLSDCVAPEVERGVSLLAMQGGYAEPEGFILNDGVKIKYLCYSAKNYEPCAVQQPMIKNNFEAELGRIVTPAAEQCVRNLKSEYEKRGYSVSASAVDTQLSI
;
A
#
# COMPACT_ATOMS: atom_id res chain seq x y z
N MET A 1 32.62 50.09 23.14
CA MET A 1 31.77 49.23 22.30
C MET A 1 30.55 50.03 21.88
N ASN A 2 30.37 50.22 20.56
CA ASN A 2 29.32 51.09 20.03
C ASN A 2 27.94 50.38 20.15
N LYS A 3 27.07 50.89 21.02
CA LYS A 3 25.71 50.35 21.24
C LYS A 3 24.89 50.25 19.94
N ARG A 4 25.15 51.07 18.91
CA ARG A 4 24.49 51.01 17.59
C ARG A 4 24.88 49.81 16.77
N GLY A 5 26.15 49.32 16.85
CA GLY A 5 26.58 48.12 16.12
C GLY A 5 25.96 46.82 16.68
N GLN A 6 25.67 46.80 17.99
CA GLN A 6 25.08 45.63 18.64
C GLN A 6 23.61 45.40 18.20
N VAL A 7 22.82 46.48 18.04
CA VAL A 7 21.44 46.42 17.59
C VAL A 7 21.36 45.90 16.14
N VAL A 8 22.27 46.33 15.26
CA VAL A 8 22.30 45.91 13.87
C VAL A 8 22.53 44.41 13.75
N ILE A 9 23.42 43.84 14.58
CA ILE A 9 23.68 42.39 14.57
C ILE A 9 22.44 41.61 15.02
N PHE A 10 21.73 42.07 16.04
CA PHE A 10 20.49 41.40 16.47
C PHE A 10 19.41 41.43 15.42
N VAL A 11 19.26 42.54 14.68
CA VAL A 11 18.28 42.64 13.58
C VAL A 11 18.63 41.67 12.44
N ILE A 12 19.90 41.60 12.08
CA ILE A 12 20.34 40.67 11.00
C ILE A 12 20.09 39.19 11.41
N VAL A 13 20.41 38.85 12.65
CA VAL A 13 20.19 37.48 13.16
C VAL A 13 18.69 37.15 13.21
N ALA A 14 17.85 38.09 13.66
CA ALA A 14 16.40 37.92 13.69
C ALA A 14 15.82 37.68 12.30
N ILE A 15 16.24 38.46 11.29
CA ILE A 15 15.80 38.31 9.90
C ILE A 15 16.28 36.94 9.34
N ALA A 16 17.48 36.51 9.64
CA ALA A 16 18.00 35.23 9.20
C ALA A 16 17.20 34.05 9.77
N ILE A 17 16.85 34.10 11.08
CA ILE A 17 16.03 33.07 11.72
C ILE A 17 14.62 33.02 11.10
N VAL A 18 13.97 34.17 10.92
CA VAL A 18 12.65 34.25 10.30
C VAL A 18 12.70 33.74 8.86
N GLY A 19 13.74 34.08 8.10
CA GLY A 19 13.95 33.58 6.73
C GLY A 19 14.08 32.06 6.66
N VAL A 20 14.85 31.45 7.57
CA VAL A 20 14.98 29.97 7.66
C VAL A 20 13.67 29.31 8.04
N LEU A 21 12.94 29.85 9.03
CA LEU A 21 11.64 29.33 9.41
C LEU A 21 10.63 29.43 8.27
N ALA A 22 10.56 30.56 7.58
CA ALA A 22 9.71 30.76 6.43
C ALA A 22 10.05 29.76 5.30
N ALA A 23 11.34 29.55 5.02
CA ALA A 23 11.77 28.55 4.02
C ALA A 23 11.32 27.12 4.38
N VAL A 24 11.44 26.71 5.64
CA VAL A 24 11.02 25.39 6.10
C VAL A 24 9.49 25.21 6.01
N PHE A 25 8.71 26.26 6.28
CA PHE A 25 7.24 26.19 6.23
C PHE A 25 6.67 26.31 4.81
N LEU A 26 7.28 27.13 3.95
CA LEU A 26 6.78 27.38 2.59
C LEU A 26 7.27 26.34 1.56
N PHE A 27 8.40 25.70 1.83
CA PHE A 27 8.97 24.68 0.95
C PHE A 27 9.00 23.30 1.65
N PRO A 28 7.91 22.53 1.57
CA PRO A 28 7.83 21.19 2.20
C PRO A 28 8.97 20.25 1.79
N ARG A 29 9.51 20.41 0.57
CA ARG A 29 10.69 19.65 0.08
C ARG A 29 11.97 19.91 0.89
N VAL A 30 12.13 21.08 1.47
CA VAL A 30 13.27 21.41 2.34
C VAL A 30 13.14 20.68 3.69
N ARG A 31 11.93 20.44 4.13
CA ARG A 31 11.63 19.71 5.38
C ARG A 31 12.01 18.23 5.25
N GLU A 32 11.80 17.62 4.08
CA GLU A 32 12.19 16.24 3.80
C GLU A 32 13.70 16.05 3.76
N GLY A 33 14.45 17.07 3.40
CA GLY A 33 15.93 17.05 3.40
C GLY A 33 16.56 17.25 4.78
N VAL A 34 15.85 17.84 5.74
CA VAL A 34 16.35 18.12 7.11
C VAL A 34 15.94 17.00 8.09
N THR A 35 14.73 16.47 7.94
CA THR A 35 14.34 15.21 8.58
C THR A 35 14.68 14.11 7.61
N GLY A 36 15.90 13.60 7.66
CA GLY A 36 16.26 12.39 6.90
C GLY A 36 15.29 11.28 7.27
N THR A 37 14.18 11.20 6.54
CA THR A 37 13.30 10.03 6.58
C THR A 37 14.17 8.89 6.10
N GLU A 38 14.65 8.10 7.05
CA GLU A 38 15.37 6.88 6.76
C GLU A 38 14.49 6.09 5.81
N PHE A 39 14.95 5.88 4.58
CA PHE A 39 14.21 5.11 3.59
C PHE A 39 14.03 3.70 4.13
N SER A 40 12.86 3.43 4.65
CA SER A 40 12.52 2.13 5.22
C SER A 40 11.99 1.20 4.12
N PRO A 41 12.63 0.05 3.87
CA PRO A 41 12.12 -0.95 2.93
C PRO A 41 10.70 -1.39 3.26
N ASN A 42 10.39 -1.52 4.56
CA ASN A 42 9.09 -1.99 5.01
C ASN A 42 7.98 -0.99 4.71
N SER A 43 8.19 0.31 4.98
CA SER A 43 7.19 1.32 4.65
C SER A 43 6.99 1.44 3.15
N PHE A 44 8.07 1.40 2.36
CA PHE A 44 7.99 1.44 0.91
C PHE A 44 7.16 0.27 0.35
N LEU A 45 7.43 -0.97 0.82
CA LEU A 45 6.68 -2.15 0.39
C LEU A 45 5.22 -2.09 0.84
N SER A 46 4.97 -1.69 2.07
CA SER A 46 3.61 -1.53 2.61
C SER A 46 2.80 -0.54 1.77
N ASP A 47 3.33 0.66 1.54
CA ASP A 47 2.65 1.70 0.77
C ASP A 47 2.44 1.32 -0.70
N CYS A 48 3.36 0.52 -1.25
CA CYS A 48 3.29 0.04 -2.63
C CYS A 48 2.24 -1.06 -2.80
N VAL A 49 2.12 -2.00 -1.85
CA VAL A 49 1.24 -3.18 -1.95
C VAL A 49 -0.17 -2.88 -1.44
N ALA A 50 -0.33 -1.99 -0.45
CA ALA A 50 -1.61 -1.73 0.21
C ALA A 50 -2.77 -1.42 -0.76
N PRO A 51 -2.64 -0.56 -1.79
CA PRO A 51 -3.73 -0.27 -2.72
C PRO A 51 -4.23 -1.52 -3.47
N GLU A 52 -3.33 -2.45 -3.80
CA GLU A 52 -3.67 -3.68 -4.50
C GLU A 52 -4.39 -4.67 -3.58
N VAL A 53 -3.97 -4.75 -2.31
CA VAL A 53 -4.66 -5.53 -1.28
C VAL A 53 -6.08 -5.01 -1.09
N GLU A 54 -6.27 -3.70 -0.91
CA GLU A 54 -7.59 -3.08 -0.75
C GLU A 54 -8.50 -3.35 -1.95
N ARG A 55 -7.96 -3.21 -3.16
CA ARG A 55 -8.67 -3.51 -4.41
C ARG A 55 -9.06 -4.99 -4.48
N GLY A 56 -8.15 -5.90 -4.18
CA GLY A 56 -8.38 -7.33 -4.19
C GLY A 56 -9.44 -7.74 -3.16
N VAL A 57 -9.32 -7.26 -1.93
CA VAL A 57 -10.32 -7.51 -0.87
C VAL A 57 -11.70 -7.01 -1.27
N SER A 58 -11.80 -5.79 -1.82
CA SER A 58 -13.06 -5.21 -2.26
C SER A 58 -13.69 -6.03 -3.39
N LEU A 59 -12.91 -6.45 -4.37
CA LEU A 59 -13.36 -7.29 -5.49
C LEU A 59 -13.91 -8.63 -4.98
N LEU A 60 -13.12 -9.34 -4.18
CA LEU A 60 -13.49 -10.66 -3.65
C LEU A 60 -14.70 -10.57 -2.72
N ALA A 61 -14.79 -9.52 -1.89
CA ALA A 61 -15.94 -9.30 -1.01
C ALA A 61 -17.23 -9.11 -1.81
N MET A 62 -17.20 -8.36 -2.91
CA MET A 62 -18.36 -8.16 -3.78
C MET A 62 -18.76 -9.43 -4.55
N GLN A 63 -17.82 -10.30 -4.88
CA GLN A 63 -18.03 -11.45 -5.75
C GLN A 63 -18.18 -12.80 -5.00
N GLY A 64 -18.28 -12.75 -3.68
CA GLY A 64 -18.46 -13.96 -2.86
C GLY A 64 -17.16 -14.79 -2.69
N GLY A 65 -15.99 -14.12 -2.71
CA GLY A 65 -14.69 -14.70 -2.45
C GLY A 65 -13.94 -15.22 -3.67
N TYR A 66 -14.36 -14.88 -4.87
CA TYR A 66 -13.70 -15.25 -6.13
C TYR A 66 -13.44 -14.03 -7.02
N ALA A 67 -12.30 -13.99 -7.66
CA ALA A 67 -12.00 -12.98 -8.69
C ALA A 67 -12.80 -13.26 -9.99
N GLU A 68 -12.92 -14.53 -10.35
CA GLU A 68 -13.69 -15.01 -11.51
C GLU A 68 -14.62 -16.14 -11.07
N PRO A 69 -15.81 -15.82 -10.55
CA PRO A 69 -16.72 -16.84 -10.02
C PRO A 69 -17.33 -17.68 -11.13
N GLU A 70 -17.21 -19.01 -11.00
CA GLU A 70 -18.01 -19.98 -11.74
C GLU A 70 -19.30 -20.30 -10.98
N GLY A 71 -20.45 -20.35 -11.65
CA GLY A 71 -21.75 -20.50 -10.99
C GLY A 71 -22.07 -19.29 -10.13
N PHE A 72 -22.71 -18.30 -10.74
CA PHE A 72 -22.95 -16.99 -10.15
C PHE A 72 -24.35 -16.48 -10.48
N ILE A 73 -24.81 -15.51 -9.70
CA ILE A 73 -25.92 -14.63 -10.07
C ILE A 73 -25.36 -13.27 -10.48
N LEU A 74 -26.01 -12.65 -11.46
CA LEU A 74 -25.73 -11.25 -11.80
C LEU A 74 -26.61 -10.34 -10.94
N ASN A 75 -25.98 -9.44 -10.20
CA ASN A 75 -26.65 -8.36 -9.48
C ASN A 75 -25.99 -7.03 -9.82
N ASP A 76 -26.71 -6.11 -10.43
CA ASP A 76 -26.20 -4.81 -10.92
C ASP A 76 -24.88 -4.91 -11.74
N GLY A 77 -24.80 -5.97 -12.56
CA GLY A 77 -23.62 -6.23 -13.41
C GLY A 77 -22.46 -6.93 -12.71
N VAL A 78 -22.55 -7.16 -11.40
CA VAL A 78 -21.54 -7.88 -10.61
C VAL A 78 -21.90 -9.37 -10.58
N LYS A 79 -20.91 -10.24 -10.83
CA LYS A 79 -21.02 -11.68 -10.72
C LYS A 79 -20.83 -12.11 -9.28
N ILE A 80 -21.86 -12.57 -8.61
CA ILE A 80 -21.79 -13.02 -7.21
C ILE A 80 -21.84 -14.54 -7.17
N LYS A 81 -20.80 -15.16 -6.62
CA LYS A 81 -20.72 -16.62 -6.46
C LYS A 81 -21.83 -17.18 -5.60
N TYR A 82 -22.45 -18.27 -6.04
CA TYR A 82 -23.32 -19.06 -5.16
C TYR A 82 -22.49 -19.77 -4.08
N LEU A 83 -22.73 -19.44 -2.83
CA LEU A 83 -22.12 -20.16 -1.70
C LEU A 83 -22.84 -21.47 -1.43
N CYS A 84 -24.08 -21.54 -1.82
CA CYS A 84 -24.94 -22.68 -1.60
C CYS A 84 -26.09 -22.64 -2.61
N TYR A 85 -26.47 -23.79 -3.14
CA TYR A 85 -27.69 -23.91 -3.95
C TYR A 85 -28.28 -25.31 -3.85
N SER A 86 -29.57 -25.45 -4.16
CA SER A 86 -30.24 -26.73 -4.31
C SER A 86 -30.68 -26.94 -5.76
N ALA A 87 -30.46 -28.15 -6.29
CA ALA A 87 -30.88 -28.50 -7.65
C ALA A 87 -32.40 -28.79 -7.76
N LYS A 88 -33.05 -29.08 -6.64
CA LYS A 88 -34.50 -29.37 -6.56
C LYS A 88 -35.15 -28.55 -5.47
N ASN A 89 -36.43 -28.24 -5.73
CA ASN A 89 -37.30 -27.62 -4.71
C ASN A 89 -37.40 -28.52 -3.47
N TYR A 90 -37.43 -27.92 -2.29
CA TYR A 90 -37.56 -28.57 -0.99
C TYR A 90 -36.36 -29.42 -0.52
N GLU A 91 -35.25 -29.47 -1.25
CA GLU A 91 -34.00 -30.06 -0.77
C GLU A 91 -33.14 -29.02 -0.04
N PRO A 92 -32.41 -29.46 1.03
CA PRO A 92 -31.47 -28.61 1.68
C PRO A 92 -30.39 -28.11 0.67
N CYS A 93 -29.99 -26.88 0.85
CA CYS A 93 -28.96 -26.25 0.03
C CYS A 93 -27.60 -26.92 0.26
N ALA A 94 -26.96 -27.33 -0.81
CA ALA A 94 -25.60 -27.89 -0.77
C ALA A 94 -24.55 -26.76 -0.79
N VAL A 95 -23.71 -26.73 0.25
CA VAL A 95 -22.61 -25.75 0.35
C VAL A 95 -21.61 -25.99 -0.78
N GLN A 96 -21.38 -24.97 -1.59
CA GLN A 96 -20.46 -25.02 -2.72
C GLN A 96 -19.02 -24.68 -2.28
N GLN A 97 -18.87 -24.09 -1.11
CA GLN A 97 -17.59 -23.59 -0.60
C GLN A 97 -17.41 -23.88 0.89
N PRO A 98 -17.04 -25.12 1.27
CA PRO A 98 -16.86 -25.47 2.68
C PRO A 98 -15.66 -24.75 3.34
N MET A 99 -14.69 -24.29 2.56
CA MET A 99 -13.44 -23.66 3.04
C MET A 99 -13.27 -22.24 2.49
N ILE A 100 -14.27 -21.41 2.70
CA ILE A 100 -14.32 -20.04 2.14
C ILE A 100 -13.12 -19.18 2.53
N LYS A 101 -12.62 -19.31 3.77
CA LYS A 101 -11.44 -18.60 4.25
C LYS A 101 -10.21 -18.93 3.41
N ASN A 102 -9.88 -20.21 3.28
CA ASN A 102 -8.71 -20.67 2.52
C ASN A 102 -8.81 -20.28 1.05
N ASN A 103 -10.02 -20.33 0.48
CA ASN A 103 -10.23 -19.90 -0.89
C ASN A 103 -10.00 -18.38 -1.05
N PHE A 104 -10.53 -17.58 -0.13
CA PHE A 104 -10.34 -16.13 -0.16
C PHE A 104 -8.85 -15.76 -0.05
N GLU A 105 -8.11 -16.42 0.86
CA GLU A 105 -6.65 -16.25 0.99
C GLU A 105 -5.91 -16.60 -0.30
N ALA A 106 -6.28 -17.71 -0.95
CA ALA A 106 -5.67 -18.15 -2.20
C ALA A 106 -5.98 -17.19 -3.37
N GLU A 107 -7.23 -16.75 -3.51
CA GLU A 107 -7.65 -15.80 -4.55
C GLU A 107 -6.99 -14.44 -4.35
N LEU A 108 -6.95 -13.94 -3.11
CA LEU A 108 -6.28 -12.68 -2.79
C LEU A 108 -4.78 -12.77 -3.09
N GLY A 109 -4.15 -13.91 -2.74
CA GLY A 109 -2.74 -14.16 -3.06
C GLY A 109 -2.45 -14.07 -4.56
N ARG A 110 -3.31 -14.64 -5.40
CA ARG A 110 -3.18 -14.54 -6.87
C ARG A 110 -3.23 -13.11 -7.39
N ILE A 111 -4.07 -12.26 -6.76
CA ILE A 111 -4.20 -10.84 -7.12
C ILE A 111 -2.97 -10.05 -6.67
N VAL A 112 -2.53 -10.26 -5.42
CA VAL A 112 -1.51 -9.43 -4.75
C VAL A 112 -0.08 -9.81 -5.16
N THR A 113 0.20 -11.10 -5.41
CA THR A 113 1.57 -11.57 -5.69
C THR A 113 2.25 -10.82 -6.85
N PRO A 114 1.62 -10.61 -8.02
CA PRO A 114 2.26 -9.88 -9.11
C PRO A 114 2.61 -8.44 -8.76
N ALA A 115 1.75 -7.79 -7.96
CA ALA A 115 1.99 -6.42 -7.47
C ALA A 115 3.14 -6.40 -6.46
N ALA A 116 3.17 -7.35 -5.52
CA ALA A 116 4.25 -7.49 -4.56
C ALA A 116 5.61 -7.70 -5.24
N GLU A 117 5.68 -8.57 -6.25
CA GLU A 117 6.88 -8.73 -7.06
C GLU A 117 7.33 -7.44 -7.75
N GLN A 118 6.38 -6.67 -8.30
CA GLN A 118 6.69 -5.38 -8.92
C GLN A 118 7.20 -4.38 -7.89
N CYS A 119 6.61 -4.34 -6.70
CA CYS A 119 7.05 -3.48 -5.60
C CYS A 119 8.48 -3.84 -5.15
N VAL A 120 8.82 -5.13 -5.08
CA VAL A 120 10.19 -5.57 -4.77
C VAL A 120 11.18 -5.15 -5.86
N ARG A 121 10.81 -5.28 -7.15
CA ARG A 121 11.63 -4.78 -8.26
C ARG A 121 11.87 -3.27 -8.17
N ASN A 122 10.84 -2.51 -7.86
CA ASN A 122 10.92 -1.06 -7.69
C ASN A 122 11.82 -0.69 -6.50
N LEU A 123 11.64 -1.37 -5.36
CA LEU A 123 12.47 -1.20 -4.18
C LEU A 123 13.96 -1.46 -4.49
N LYS A 124 14.25 -2.56 -5.20
CA LYS A 124 15.61 -2.87 -5.64
C LYS A 124 16.20 -1.74 -6.48
N SER A 125 15.45 -1.23 -7.46
CA SER A 125 15.88 -0.13 -8.31
C SER A 125 16.19 1.14 -7.50
N GLU A 126 15.37 1.45 -6.47
CA GLU A 126 15.61 2.62 -5.61
C GLU A 126 16.89 2.48 -4.78
N TYR A 127 17.22 1.29 -4.30
CA TYR A 127 18.48 1.04 -3.61
C TYR A 127 19.70 1.10 -4.55
N GLU A 128 19.58 0.55 -5.75
CA GLU A 128 20.63 0.61 -6.76
C GLU A 128 20.96 2.04 -7.18
N LYS A 129 19.95 2.91 -7.34
CA LYS A 129 20.14 4.36 -7.58
C LYS A 129 20.91 5.06 -6.45
N ARG A 130 20.82 4.53 -5.24
CA ARG A 130 21.56 5.04 -4.07
C ARG A 130 22.94 4.43 -3.90
N GLY A 131 23.39 3.58 -4.85
CA GLY A 131 24.71 2.96 -4.87
C GLY A 131 24.82 1.65 -4.09
N TYR A 132 23.70 1.06 -3.66
CA TYR A 132 23.69 -0.25 -3.01
C TYR A 132 23.60 -1.37 -4.04
N SER A 133 24.30 -2.48 -3.80
CA SER A 133 24.11 -3.71 -4.57
C SER A 133 23.09 -4.59 -3.84
N VAL A 134 21.93 -4.84 -4.46
CA VAL A 134 20.83 -5.57 -3.86
C VAL A 134 20.50 -6.81 -4.68
N SER A 135 20.45 -7.97 -4.04
CA SER A 135 19.86 -9.18 -4.60
C SER A 135 18.51 -9.45 -3.95
N ALA A 136 17.51 -9.76 -4.75
CA ALA A 136 16.19 -10.18 -4.28
C ALA A 136 15.95 -11.63 -4.71
N SER A 137 15.47 -12.47 -3.78
CA SER A 137 14.96 -13.80 -4.08
C SER A 137 13.51 -13.73 -4.60
N ALA A 138 12.96 -14.89 -4.94
CA ALA A 138 11.54 -15.00 -5.27
C ALA A 138 10.66 -14.49 -4.10
N VAL A 139 9.59 -13.81 -4.45
CA VAL A 139 8.61 -13.30 -3.48
C VAL A 139 7.63 -14.42 -3.18
N ASP A 140 7.52 -14.77 -1.92
CA ASP A 140 6.47 -15.65 -1.40
C ASP A 140 5.49 -14.82 -0.59
N THR A 141 4.20 -14.90 -0.94
CA THR A 141 3.14 -14.15 -0.27
C THR A 141 2.28 -15.11 0.55
N GLN A 142 2.33 -14.97 1.87
CA GLN A 142 1.45 -15.69 2.78
C GLN A 142 0.41 -14.72 3.32
N LEU A 143 -0.86 -15.03 3.08
CA LEU A 143 -1.99 -14.27 3.56
C LEU A 143 -2.70 -15.07 4.65
N SER A 144 -3.05 -14.40 5.74
CA SER A 144 -3.86 -14.96 6.83
C SER A 144 -4.93 -13.94 7.21
N ILE A 145 -6.18 -14.39 7.22
CA ILE A 145 -7.35 -13.59 7.60
C ILE A 145 -7.82 -14.03 8.99
#